data_b99fd74161fa23d36275defab9127d55
#
_entry.id   b99fd74161fa23d36275defab9127d55
#
_cell.length_a   1.000
_cell.length_b   1.000
_cell.length_c   1.000
_cell.angle_alpha   90.00
_cell.angle_beta   90.00
_cell.angle_gamma   90.00
#
_symmetry.space_group_name_H-M   'P 1'
#
loop_
_entity.id
_entity.type
_entity.pdbx_description
1 polymer ?
#
loop_
_entity_poly.entity_id
_entity_poly.type
_entity_poly.pdbx_seq_one_letter_code
_entity_poly.pdbx_strand_id
1 'polypeptide(L)'
;RRDSILADALEALVAAIHLDAGFEACRAAVMPWFAPLIAALPPANRVGKDAKTRLQEWVQARGKPLPHYGLLEEGGDDHARTFRVGCTLQEPALHTEGEGGSRRAAEQQAAEAALRIIEA
;
A
#
# COMPACT_ATOMS: atom_id res chain seq x y z
N ARG A 1 5.65 1.42 22.37
CA ARG A 1 5.35 2.31 21.24
C ARG A 1 4.02 2.98 21.42
N ARG A 2 3.96 4.27 21.13
CA ARG A 2 2.73 5.06 21.30
C ARG A 2 1.56 4.51 20.50
N ASP A 3 1.81 4.12 19.26
CA ASP A 3 0.74 3.64 18.37
C ASP A 3 0.14 2.33 18.88
N SER A 4 0.98 1.41 19.36
CA SER A 4 0.49 0.15 19.93
C SER A 4 -0.26 0.36 21.23
N ILE A 5 0.26 1.23 22.09
CA ILE A 5 -0.40 1.54 23.38
C ILE A 5 -1.75 2.20 23.14
N LEU A 6 -1.80 3.15 22.19
CA LEU A 6 -3.05 3.81 21.83
C LEU A 6 -4.07 2.83 21.27
N ALA A 7 -3.64 1.95 20.37
CA ALA A 7 -4.53 0.94 19.79
C ALA A 7 -5.09 0.01 20.85
N ASP A 8 -4.24 -0.46 21.76
CA ASP A 8 -4.67 -1.34 22.85
C ASP A 8 -5.66 -0.64 23.79
N ALA A 9 -5.39 0.63 24.10
CA ALA A 9 -6.29 1.41 24.96
C ALA A 9 -7.65 1.62 24.30
N LEU A 10 -7.68 1.88 23.00
CA LEU A 10 -8.93 2.07 22.25
C LEU A 10 -9.71 0.77 22.16
N GLU A 11 -9.05 -0.35 21.93
CA GLU A 11 -9.72 -1.65 21.90
C GLU A 11 -10.34 -1.98 23.26
N ALA A 12 -9.62 -1.72 24.34
CA ALA A 12 -10.14 -1.95 25.68
C ALA A 12 -11.35 -1.06 25.99
N LEU A 13 -11.30 0.19 25.58
CA LEU A 13 -12.40 1.13 25.75
C LEU A 13 -13.64 0.69 24.97
N VAL A 14 -13.46 0.31 23.71
CA VAL A 14 -14.56 -0.17 22.87
C VAL A 14 -15.19 -1.43 23.46
N ALA A 15 -14.36 -2.37 23.91
CA ALA A 15 -14.84 -3.60 24.53
C ALA A 15 -15.66 -3.30 25.81
N ALA A 16 -15.17 -2.38 26.65
CA ALA A 16 -15.86 -2.00 27.88
C ALA A 16 -17.23 -1.38 27.59
N ILE A 17 -17.30 -0.47 26.62
CA ILE A 17 -18.55 0.17 26.23
C ILE A 17 -19.52 -0.86 25.62
N HIS A 18 -19.01 -1.75 24.80
CA HIS A 18 -19.83 -2.79 24.17
C HIS A 18 -20.45 -3.74 25.21
N LEU A 19 -19.67 -4.14 26.23
CA LEU A 19 -20.15 -5.04 27.28
C LEU A 19 -21.22 -4.38 28.14
N ASP A 20 -21.05 -3.09 28.43
CA ASP A 20 -21.97 -2.38 29.33
C ASP A 20 -23.25 -1.91 28.65
N ALA A 21 -23.13 -1.40 27.41
CA ALA A 21 -24.22 -0.66 26.77
C ALA A 21 -24.69 -1.28 25.45
N GLY A 22 -24.01 -2.31 24.96
CA GLY A 22 -24.34 -2.95 23.71
C GLY A 22 -23.68 -2.25 22.50
N PHE A 23 -23.79 -2.89 21.36
CA PHE A 23 -23.07 -2.47 20.15
C PHE A 23 -23.47 -1.07 19.66
N GLU A 24 -24.77 -0.79 19.63
CA GLU A 24 -25.24 0.51 19.12
C GLU A 24 -24.77 1.69 20.00
N ALA A 25 -24.81 1.51 21.31
CA ALA A 25 -24.32 2.54 22.22
C ALA A 25 -22.80 2.70 22.11
N CYS A 26 -22.07 1.61 21.93
CA CYS A 26 -20.63 1.64 21.71
C CYS A 26 -20.31 2.43 20.44
N ARG A 27 -20.98 2.14 19.36
CA ARG A 27 -20.78 2.83 18.09
C ARG A 27 -21.05 4.34 18.21
N ALA A 28 -22.17 4.67 18.84
CA ALA A 28 -22.56 6.10 19.03
C ALA A 28 -21.55 6.86 19.89
N ALA A 29 -20.96 6.20 20.90
CA ALA A 29 -19.99 6.83 21.78
C ALA A 29 -18.63 7.00 21.13
N VAL A 30 -18.21 6.06 20.28
CA VAL A 30 -16.85 6.00 19.73
C VAL A 30 -16.73 6.73 18.38
N MET A 31 -17.75 6.65 17.54
CA MET A 31 -17.69 7.22 16.18
C MET A 31 -17.34 8.71 16.12
N PRO A 32 -17.88 9.58 16.99
CA PRO A 32 -17.51 10.99 16.96
C PRO A 32 -16.02 11.25 17.18
N TRP A 33 -15.35 10.34 17.91
CA TRP A 33 -13.92 10.44 18.16
C TRP A 33 -13.09 9.99 16.97
N PHE A 34 -13.57 8.99 16.23
CA PHE A 34 -12.84 8.39 15.12
C PHE A 34 -13.14 9.02 13.78
N ALA A 35 -14.30 9.62 13.59
CA ALA A 35 -14.69 10.18 12.31
C ALA A 35 -13.64 11.15 11.72
N PRO A 36 -13.09 12.11 12.49
CA PRO A 36 -12.04 12.98 11.95
C PRO A 36 -10.77 12.24 11.57
N LEU A 37 -10.41 11.20 12.35
CA LEU A 37 -9.22 10.40 12.09
C LEU A 37 -9.40 9.56 10.82
N ILE A 38 -10.57 8.96 10.65
CA ILE A 38 -10.90 8.18 9.47
C ILE A 38 -10.89 9.05 8.21
N ALA A 39 -11.44 10.26 8.32
CA ALA A 39 -11.46 11.20 7.20
C ALA A 39 -10.06 11.65 6.78
N ALA A 40 -9.10 11.64 7.70
CA ALA A 40 -7.72 12.01 7.42
C ALA A 40 -6.91 10.86 6.82
N LEU A 41 -7.42 9.64 6.85
CA LEU A 41 -6.70 8.49 6.30
C LEU A 41 -6.68 8.52 4.77
N PRO A 42 -5.58 8.02 4.16
CA PRO A 42 -5.54 7.85 2.70
C PRO A 42 -6.63 6.88 2.23
N PRO A 43 -7.03 6.94 0.95
CA PRO A 43 -7.98 5.97 0.42
C PRO A 43 -7.53 4.53 0.65
N ALA A 44 -8.48 3.64 0.90
CA ALA A 44 -8.18 2.24 1.23
C ALA A 44 -7.37 1.51 0.16
N ASN A 45 -7.49 1.91 -1.10
CA ASN A 45 -6.72 1.32 -2.19
C ASN A 45 -5.24 1.70 -2.16
N ARG A 46 -4.85 2.66 -1.32
CA ARG A 46 -3.45 3.04 -1.11
C ARG A 46 -2.88 2.52 0.20
N VAL A 47 -3.75 2.09 1.11
CA VAL A 47 -3.35 1.58 2.42
C VAL A 47 -3.34 0.07 2.38
N GLY A 48 -2.23 -0.54 2.78
CA GLY A 48 -2.12 -1.98 2.92
C GLY A 48 -1.77 -2.75 1.65
N LYS A 49 -1.76 -2.10 0.47
CA LYS A 49 -1.35 -2.76 -0.77
C LYS A 49 -0.29 -1.95 -1.47
N ASP A 50 0.84 -2.57 -1.74
CA ASP A 50 1.90 -1.92 -2.49
C ASP A 50 1.61 -1.96 -4.00
N ALA A 51 2.41 -1.21 -4.77
CA ALA A 51 2.20 -1.09 -6.21
C ALA A 51 2.38 -2.41 -6.94
N LYS A 52 3.33 -3.23 -6.52
CA LYS A 52 3.57 -4.54 -7.13
C LYS A 52 2.36 -5.46 -6.95
N THR A 53 1.78 -5.48 -5.75
CA THR A 53 0.59 -6.28 -5.46
C THR A 53 -0.60 -5.80 -6.28
N ARG A 54 -0.81 -4.50 -6.35
CA ARG A 54 -1.91 -3.93 -7.13
C ARG A 54 -1.78 -4.25 -8.61
N LEU A 55 -0.57 -4.16 -9.15
CA LEU A 55 -0.32 -4.49 -10.55
C LEU A 55 -0.55 -5.98 -10.82
N GLN A 56 -0.09 -6.84 -9.92
CA GLN A 56 -0.30 -8.28 -10.01
C GLN A 56 -1.79 -8.61 -10.02
N GLU A 57 -2.56 -8.02 -9.12
CA GLU A 57 -4.00 -8.23 -9.05
C GLU A 57 -4.69 -7.76 -10.33
N TRP A 58 -4.25 -6.63 -10.88
CA TRP A 58 -4.81 -6.09 -12.11
C TRP A 58 -4.66 -7.06 -13.29
N VAL A 59 -3.44 -7.60 -13.48
CA VAL A 59 -3.20 -8.54 -14.60
C VAL A 59 -3.86 -9.87 -14.35
N GLN A 60 -3.87 -10.37 -13.13
CA GLN A 60 -4.53 -11.64 -12.80
C GLN A 60 -6.04 -11.59 -12.98
N ALA A 61 -6.66 -10.47 -12.60
CA ALA A 61 -8.10 -10.29 -12.76
C ALA A 61 -8.52 -10.32 -14.24
N ARG A 62 -7.60 -10.04 -15.14
CA ARG A 62 -7.85 -10.01 -16.60
C ARG A 62 -7.27 -11.22 -17.33
N GLY A 63 -6.74 -12.19 -16.59
CA GLY A 63 -6.14 -13.38 -17.17
C GLY A 63 -4.89 -13.10 -18.00
N LYS A 64 -4.17 -12.03 -17.67
CA LYS A 64 -2.97 -11.63 -18.40
C LYS A 64 -1.71 -12.16 -17.73
N PRO A 65 -0.59 -12.28 -18.47
CA PRO A 65 0.67 -12.72 -17.90
C PRO A 65 1.16 -11.78 -16.79
N LEU A 66 1.85 -12.34 -15.79
CA LEU A 66 2.41 -11.57 -14.69
C LEU A 66 3.47 -10.59 -15.18
N PRO A 67 3.64 -9.45 -14.48
CA PRO A 67 4.70 -8.51 -14.81
C PRO A 67 6.07 -9.12 -14.55
N HIS A 68 7.05 -8.70 -15.36
CA HIS A 68 8.45 -9.09 -15.18
C HIS A 68 9.24 -7.90 -14.67
N TYR A 69 10.03 -8.14 -13.64
CA TYR A 69 10.92 -7.12 -13.07
C TYR A 69 12.36 -7.55 -13.29
N GLY A 70 13.18 -6.63 -13.74
CA GLY A 70 14.58 -6.89 -13.97
C GLY A 70 15.45 -5.74 -13.51
N LEU A 71 16.57 -6.05 -12.85
CA LEU A 71 17.54 -5.03 -12.46
C LEU A 71 18.25 -4.50 -13.71
N LEU A 72 18.10 -3.22 -13.96
CA LEU A 72 18.73 -2.56 -15.11
C LEU A 72 20.06 -1.94 -14.75
N GLU A 73 20.15 -1.34 -13.60
CA GLU A 73 21.34 -0.62 -13.17
C GLU A 73 21.43 -0.61 -11.65
N GLU A 74 22.65 -0.69 -11.15
CA GLU A 74 22.94 -0.56 -9.74
C GLU A 74 24.15 0.35 -9.61
N GLY A 75 24.03 1.39 -8.80
CA GLY A 75 25.08 2.38 -8.67
C GLY A 75 25.12 3.03 -7.30
N GLY A 76 25.94 4.05 -7.17
CA GLY A 76 26.12 4.75 -5.92
C GLY A 76 27.21 4.12 -5.05
N ASP A 77 27.52 4.79 -3.94
CA ASP A 77 28.50 4.30 -2.97
C ASP A 77 27.82 3.50 -1.85
N ASP A 78 28.60 3.01 -0.89
CA ASP A 78 28.08 2.15 0.19
C ASP A 78 27.02 2.84 1.05
N HIS A 79 26.99 4.17 1.06
CA HIS A 79 26.06 4.94 1.87
C HIS A 79 24.85 5.46 1.08
N ALA A 80 24.93 5.43 -0.24
CA ALA A 80 23.88 5.99 -1.10
C ALA A 80 23.74 5.14 -2.36
N ARG A 81 23.43 3.85 -2.17
CA ARG A 81 23.20 2.94 -3.30
C ARG A 81 21.89 3.28 -3.98
N THR A 82 21.90 3.20 -5.30
CA THR A 82 20.71 3.37 -6.12
C THR A 82 20.52 2.17 -7.02
N PHE A 83 19.26 1.82 -7.22
CA PHE A 83 18.88 0.71 -8.06
C PHE A 83 17.90 1.19 -9.10
N ARG A 84 18.06 0.73 -10.33
CA ARG A 84 17.08 0.97 -11.39
C ARG A 84 16.53 -0.36 -11.82
N VAL A 85 15.22 -0.49 -11.81
CA VAL A 85 14.51 -1.73 -12.16
C VAL A 85 13.52 -1.44 -13.27
N GLY A 86 13.43 -2.34 -14.23
CA GLY A 86 12.42 -2.28 -15.29
C GLY A 86 11.25 -3.18 -14.95
N CYS A 87 10.04 -2.71 -15.25
CA CYS A 87 8.81 -3.50 -15.17
C CYS A 87 8.25 -3.65 -16.57
N THR A 88 8.06 -4.88 -17.01
CA THR A 88 7.58 -5.17 -18.35
C THR A 88 6.27 -5.95 -18.28
N LEU A 89 5.25 -5.46 -18.99
CA LEU A 89 3.99 -6.16 -19.19
C LEU A 89 3.92 -6.64 -20.63
N GLN A 90 3.26 -7.79 -20.85
CA GLN A 90 3.05 -8.34 -22.18
C GLN A 90 1.73 -7.87 -22.78
N GLU A 91 0.70 -7.75 -21.99
CA GLU A 91 -0.63 -7.28 -22.42
C GLU A 91 -1.24 -6.35 -21.38
N PRO A 92 -1.33 -5.05 -21.65
CA PRO A 92 -0.79 -4.38 -22.84
C PRO A 92 0.73 -4.35 -22.83
N ALA A 93 1.34 -4.36 -24.00
CA ALA A 93 2.80 -4.30 -24.12
C ALA A 93 3.27 -2.96 -23.55
N LEU A 94 4.01 -3.02 -22.46
CA LEU A 94 4.35 -1.84 -21.68
C LEU A 94 5.66 -2.07 -20.94
N HIS A 95 6.51 -1.07 -20.93
CA HIS A 95 7.75 -1.08 -20.17
C HIS A 95 7.88 0.21 -19.37
N THR A 96 8.12 0.07 -18.06
CA THR A 96 8.37 1.22 -17.20
C THR A 96 9.62 0.95 -16.38
N GLU A 97 10.19 2.03 -15.82
CA GLU A 97 11.38 1.95 -14.99
C GLU A 97 11.15 2.69 -13.68
N GLY A 98 11.81 2.21 -12.63
CA GLY A 98 11.77 2.86 -11.34
C GLY A 98 13.15 2.87 -10.71
N GLU A 99 13.40 3.86 -9.88
CA GLU A 99 14.64 4.00 -9.12
C GLU A 99 14.34 4.08 -7.63
N GLY A 100 15.26 3.59 -6.84
CA GLY A 100 15.11 3.66 -5.39
C GLY A 100 16.39 3.29 -4.67
N GLY A 101 16.42 3.47 -3.37
CA GLY A 101 17.54 3.12 -2.51
C GLY A 101 17.68 1.63 -2.23
N SER A 102 16.74 0.82 -2.71
CA SER A 102 16.80 -0.62 -2.66
C SER A 102 16.14 -1.17 -3.90
N ARG A 103 16.42 -2.43 -4.22
CA ARG A 103 15.79 -3.10 -5.36
C ARG A 103 14.26 -3.10 -5.20
N ARG A 104 13.78 -3.37 -4.00
CA ARG A 104 12.34 -3.38 -3.71
C ARG A 104 11.71 -2.02 -3.95
N ALA A 105 12.35 -0.94 -3.49
CA ALA A 105 11.86 0.41 -3.71
C ALA A 105 11.80 0.75 -5.20
N ALA A 106 12.82 0.36 -5.96
CA ALA A 106 12.85 0.58 -7.40
C ALA A 106 11.75 -0.22 -8.11
N GLU A 107 11.51 -1.46 -7.70
CA GLU A 107 10.44 -2.28 -8.25
C GLU A 107 9.07 -1.67 -7.98
N GLN A 108 8.85 -1.15 -6.77
CA GLN A 108 7.60 -0.47 -6.42
C GLN A 108 7.35 0.75 -7.30
N GLN A 109 8.39 1.53 -7.55
CA GLN A 109 8.26 2.71 -8.42
C GLN A 109 7.96 2.32 -9.87
N ALA A 110 8.60 1.27 -10.36
CA ALA A 110 8.35 0.78 -11.73
C ALA A 110 6.91 0.29 -11.86
N ALA A 111 6.42 -0.45 -10.87
CA ALA A 111 5.03 -0.93 -10.83
C ALA A 111 4.04 0.23 -10.75
N GLU A 112 4.32 1.24 -9.95
CA GLU A 112 3.47 2.42 -9.85
C GLU A 112 3.39 3.17 -11.17
N ALA A 113 4.50 3.31 -11.87
CA ALA A 113 4.51 3.93 -13.19
C ALA A 113 3.66 3.15 -14.19
N ALA A 114 3.73 1.82 -14.16
CA ALA A 114 2.89 0.96 -14.99
C ALA A 114 1.41 1.14 -14.68
N LEU A 115 1.06 1.19 -13.38
CA LEU A 115 -0.32 1.39 -12.95
C LEU A 115 -0.88 2.73 -13.43
N ARG A 116 -0.09 3.79 -13.39
CA ARG A 116 -0.52 5.10 -13.88
C ARG A 116 -0.90 5.07 -15.36
N ILE A 117 -0.18 4.28 -16.14
CA ILE A 117 -0.46 4.15 -17.56
C ILE A 117 -1.72 3.33 -17.82
N ILE A 118 -1.86 2.18 -17.14
CA ILE A 118 -2.98 1.27 -17.40
C ILE A 118 -4.29 1.73 -16.76
N GLU A 119 -4.22 2.56 -15.72
CA GLU A 119 -5.39 3.12 -15.05
C GLU A 119 -5.79 4.49 -15.58
N ALA A 120 -4.98 5.05 -16.47
CA ALA A 120 -5.24 6.36 -17.04
C ALA A 120 -6.46 6.38 -17.97
#